data_73868a9f47562185efbf1b2709a6c092
#
_entry.id   73868a9f47562185efbf1b2709a6c092
#
_cell.length_a   1.000
_cell.length_b   1.000
_cell.length_c   1.000
_cell.angle_alpha   90.00
_cell.angle_beta   90.00
_cell.angle_gamma   90.00
#
_symmetry.space_group_name_H-M   'P 1'
#
loop_
_entity.id
_entity.type
_entity.pdbx_description
1 polymer ?
#
loop_
_entity_poly.entity_id
_entity_poly.type
_entity_poly.pdbx_seq_one_letter_code
_entity_poly.pdbx_strand_id
1 'polypeptide(L)'
;MSDAADKVADQLAILVARIKERMIEGGVVRSDETYIRYLDRIIPGGSARGYFWVYRGLDGDVIFDWQTSREHHHLADWLGADFEGILQSDGYEAYERYCELQRRRGKDVRRAACLAHIRRKFEKALKERPALVRWILKIIGRLYRTEAMLREHRAPPEVRARVRQNLSRPLIRLLGKAFRHLRATAILPKSTLGQALNYALGQWSAMETYLEDGRIEIDNNDTENDIRPSAVSKKNWLFIGHPEAGRRSAILYTLLISARNHGIDPQAYLKDVIERLPSMRPADLDALLPSAWAAAHRAKHPLAKPDRTATAA
;
A
#
# COMPACT_ATOMS: atom_id res chain seq x y z
N MET A 1 -2.54 -7.88 32.67
CA MET A 1 -2.00 -7.02 31.59
C MET A 1 -2.93 -6.97 30.37
N SER A 2 -3.80 -7.95 30.10
CA SER A 2 -4.69 -7.93 28.94
C SER A 2 -5.72 -6.80 29.01
N ASP A 3 -6.43 -6.62 30.12
CA ASP A 3 -7.55 -5.67 30.25
C ASP A 3 -7.16 -4.18 30.06
N ALA A 4 -5.99 -3.76 30.52
CA ALA A 4 -5.52 -2.40 30.31
C ALA A 4 -5.15 -2.14 28.85
N ALA A 5 -4.49 -3.11 28.20
CA ALA A 5 -4.14 -3.01 26.79
C ALA A 5 -5.39 -3.06 25.89
N ASP A 6 -6.42 -3.83 26.28
CA ASP A 6 -7.70 -3.86 25.57
C ASP A 6 -8.40 -2.52 25.63
N LYS A 7 -8.52 -1.93 26.83
CA LYS A 7 -9.12 -0.60 27.04
C LYS A 7 -8.43 0.49 26.23
N VAL A 8 -7.08 0.50 26.23
CA VAL A 8 -6.30 1.46 25.46
C VAL A 8 -6.54 1.26 23.96
N ALA A 9 -6.53 0.02 23.47
CA ALA A 9 -6.78 -0.25 22.05
C ALA A 9 -8.20 0.18 21.64
N ASP A 10 -9.21 -0.06 22.48
CA ASP A 10 -10.59 0.35 22.20
C ASP A 10 -10.72 1.88 22.14
N GLN A 11 -10.04 2.60 23.01
CA GLN A 11 -9.99 4.08 22.93
C GLN A 11 -9.31 4.55 21.64
N LEU A 12 -8.20 3.94 21.27
CA LEU A 12 -7.45 4.29 20.06
C LEU A 12 -8.19 3.92 18.75
N ALA A 13 -9.13 2.99 18.81
CA ALA A 13 -9.90 2.55 17.63
C ALA A 13 -10.67 3.71 16.96
N ILE A 14 -11.07 4.73 17.71
CA ILE A 14 -11.76 5.90 17.17
C ILE A 14 -10.86 6.68 16.18
N LEU A 15 -9.56 6.76 16.45
CA LEU A 15 -8.61 7.41 15.55
C LEU A 15 -8.40 6.57 14.28
N VAL A 16 -8.37 5.25 14.41
CA VAL A 16 -8.28 4.34 13.24
C VAL A 16 -9.51 4.51 12.34
N ALA A 17 -10.71 4.59 12.94
CA ALA A 17 -11.93 4.86 12.19
C ALA A 17 -11.85 6.20 11.44
N ARG A 18 -11.35 7.24 12.09
CA ARG A 18 -11.19 8.57 11.48
C ARG A 18 -10.16 8.60 10.36
N ILE A 19 -9.02 7.88 10.51
CA ILE A 19 -8.04 7.69 9.43
C ILE A 19 -8.71 7.00 8.23
N LYS A 20 -9.54 5.97 8.49
CA LYS A 20 -10.27 5.23 7.44
C LYS A 20 -11.20 6.16 6.66
N GLU A 21 -12.01 6.97 7.33
CA GLU A 21 -12.91 7.93 6.69
C GLU A 21 -12.15 8.85 5.73
N ARG A 22 -11.07 9.48 6.21
CA ARG A 22 -10.23 10.37 5.39
C ARG A 22 -9.57 9.65 4.21
N MET A 23 -9.13 8.40 4.42
CA MET A 23 -8.52 7.60 3.37
C MET A 23 -9.52 7.27 2.26
N ILE A 24 -10.76 6.93 2.60
CA ILE A 24 -11.84 6.67 1.66
C ILE A 24 -12.24 7.95 0.92
N GLU A 25 -12.40 9.07 1.62
CA GLU A 25 -12.67 10.39 1.04
C GLU A 25 -11.59 10.82 0.04
N GLY A 26 -10.34 10.44 0.26
CA GLY A 26 -9.22 10.69 -0.64
C GLY A 26 -9.33 10.01 -2.01
N GLY A 27 -10.17 8.99 -2.14
CA GLY A 27 -10.50 8.30 -3.38
C GLY A 27 -9.34 7.52 -4.03
N VAL A 28 -8.20 7.38 -3.34
CA VAL A 28 -7.08 6.52 -3.77
C VAL A 28 -6.60 5.72 -2.58
N VAL A 29 -6.74 4.42 -2.64
CA VAL A 29 -6.31 3.50 -1.59
C VAL A 29 -5.31 2.52 -2.18
N ARG A 30 -4.15 2.38 -1.53
CA ARG A 30 -3.16 1.34 -1.84
C ARG A 30 -3.32 0.20 -0.86
N SER A 31 -3.32 -1.03 -1.32
CA SER A 31 -3.54 -2.19 -0.46
C SER A 31 -2.58 -3.33 -0.77
N ASP A 32 -2.20 -4.04 0.28
CA ASP A 32 -1.45 -5.29 0.24
C ASP A 32 -1.76 -6.10 1.50
N GLU A 33 -1.44 -7.39 1.56
CA GLU A 33 -1.71 -8.20 2.73
C GLU A 33 -0.53 -9.11 3.09
N THR A 34 -0.42 -9.42 4.39
CA THR A 34 0.56 -10.39 4.89
C THR A 34 -0.09 -11.38 5.85
N TYR A 35 0.27 -12.66 5.72
CA TYR A 35 -0.22 -13.66 6.65
C TYR A 35 0.57 -13.63 7.97
N ILE A 36 -0.14 -13.91 9.06
CA ILE A 36 0.44 -14.14 10.39
C ILE A 36 -0.27 -15.32 11.02
N ARG A 37 0.46 -16.22 11.68
CA ARG A 37 -0.19 -17.29 12.43
C ARG A 37 -0.80 -16.74 13.71
N TYR A 38 -1.95 -17.29 14.09
CA TYR A 38 -2.56 -17.03 15.38
C TYR A 38 -2.92 -18.33 16.07
N LEU A 39 -2.96 -18.28 17.41
CA LEU A 39 -3.41 -19.40 18.24
C LEU A 39 -4.93 -19.31 18.44
N ASP A 40 -5.58 -20.45 18.30
CA ASP A 40 -6.99 -20.62 18.60
C ASP A 40 -7.22 -22.02 19.14
N ARG A 41 -7.74 -22.10 20.35
CA ARG A 41 -7.99 -23.38 21.03
C ARG A 41 -9.11 -24.19 20.39
N ILE A 42 -9.97 -23.56 19.61
CA ILE A 42 -11.11 -24.19 18.93
C ILE A 42 -10.64 -24.91 17.65
N ILE A 43 -9.53 -24.48 17.05
CA ILE A 43 -9.04 -25.03 15.79
C ILE A 43 -8.18 -26.27 16.04
N PRO A 44 -8.40 -27.36 15.29
CA PRO A 44 -7.52 -28.53 15.36
C PRO A 44 -6.07 -28.14 15.09
N GLY A 45 -5.13 -28.58 15.97
CA GLY A 45 -3.73 -28.18 15.89
C GLY A 45 -3.42 -26.83 16.55
N GLY A 46 -4.41 -26.13 17.12
CA GLY A 46 -4.23 -24.96 17.96
C GLY A 46 -3.72 -23.71 17.27
N SER A 47 -3.57 -23.70 15.94
CA SER A 47 -3.13 -22.51 15.20
C SER A 47 -3.64 -22.46 13.76
N ALA A 48 -3.94 -21.24 13.28
CA ALA A 48 -4.38 -20.97 11.93
C ALA A 48 -3.61 -19.78 11.31
N ARG A 49 -3.91 -19.50 10.04
CA ARG A 49 -3.42 -18.30 9.34
C ARG A 49 -4.45 -17.20 9.44
N GLY A 50 -4.06 -16.09 10.01
CA GLY A 50 -4.77 -14.83 9.89
C GLY A 50 -3.97 -13.90 8.96
N TYR A 51 -4.52 -12.73 8.67
CA TYR A 51 -3.96 -11.78 7.72
C TYR A 51 -4.08 -10.35 8.26
N PHE A 52 -3.01 -9.58 8.12
CA PHE A 52 -3.14 -8.14 8.11
C PHE A 52 -3.35 -7.70 6.66
N TRP A 53 -4.50 -7.12 6.41
CA TRP A 53 -4.76 -6.30 5.25
C TRP A 53 -4.28 -4.90 5.57
N VAL A 54 -3.44 -4.35 4.72
CA VAL A 54 -2.83 -3.05 4.95
C VAL A 54 -3.28 -2.09 3.87
N TYR A 55 -3.84 -0.97 4.30
CA TYR A 55 -4.33 0.08 3.43
C TYR A 55 -3.52 1.34 3.67
N ARG A 56 -3.14 2.02 2.60
CA ARG A 56 -2.38 3.27 2.67
C ARG A 56 -3.08 4.37 1.91
N GLY A 57 -3.27 5.52 2.55
CA GLY A 57 -3.85 6.73 1.98
C GLY A 57 -2.83 7.60 1.24
N LEU A 58 -3.33 8.65 0.61
CA LEU A 58 -2.52 9.64 -0.10
C LEU A 58 -1.65 10.48 0.83
N ASP A 59 -2.10 10.72 2.05
CA ASP A 59 -1.39 11.49 3.08
C ASP A 59 -0.24 10.71 3.73
N GLY A 60 -0.16 9.40 3.52
CA GLY A 60 0.86 8.53 4.09
C GLY A 60 0.43 7.81 5.36
N ASP A 61 -0.77 8.09 5.87
CA ASP A 61 -1.36 7.28 6.93
C ASP A 61 -1.68 5.88 6.42
N VAL A 62 -1.53 4.88 7.27
CA VAL A 62 -1.79 3.48 6.97
C VAL A 62 -2.78 2.90 7.96
N ILE A 63 -3.53 1.90 7.52
CA ILE A 63 -4.40 1.11 8.38
C ILE A 63 -4.03 -0.35 8.23
N PHE A 64 -3.85 -1.01 9.36
CA PHE A 64 -3.80 -2.45 9.46
C PHE A 64 -5.18 -2.95 9.87
N ASP A 65 -5.71 -3.87 9.10
CA ASP A 65 -6.99 -4.54 9.38
C ASP A 65 -6.72 -6.03 9.59
N TRP A 66 -7.18 -6.57 10.72
CA TRP A 66 -6.96 -7.95 11.08
C TRP A 66 -8.11 -8.83 10.66
N GLN A 67 -7.81 -9.88 9.90
CA GLN A 67 -8.79 -10.85 9.42
C GLN A 67 -8.28 -12.29 9.61
N THR A 68 -9.18 -13.21 9.90
CA THR A 68 -8.85 -14.63 10.06
C THR A 68 -8.78 -15.40 8.74
N SER A 69 -9.12 -14.75 7.62
CA SER A 69 -9.02 -15.31 6.27
C SER A 69 -8.51 -14.29 5.24
N ARG A 70 -8.21 -14.77 4.03
CA ARG A 70 -7.78 -13.93 2.89
C ARG A 70 -8.91 -13.75 1.86
N GLU A 71 -10.15 -13.84 2.28
CA GLU A 71 -11.27 -13.79 1.36
C GLU A 71 -11.57 -12.36 0.89
N HIS A 72 -12.06 -12.24 -0.35
CA HIS A 72 -12.31 -10.96 -1.00
C HIS A 72 -13.41 -10.11 -0.33
N HIS A 73 -14.30 -10.71 0.47
CA HIS A 73 -15.35 -9.98 1.16
C HIS A 73 -14.78 -9.01 2.20
N HIS A 74 -13.65 -9.33 2.86
CA HIS A 74 -12.99 -8.43 3.81
C HIS A 74 -12.64 -7.07 3.17
N LEU A 75 -12.23 -7.08 1.90
CA LEU A 75 -11.98 -5.86 1.16
C LEU A 75 -13.26 -5.05 0.93
N ALA A 76 -14.38 -5.74 0.62
CA ALA A 76 -15.67 -5.09 0.44
C ALA A 76 -16.23 -4.52 1.76
N ASP A 77 -16.08 -5.27 2.85
CA ASP A 77 -16.50 -4.84 4.19
C ASP A 77 -15.67 -3.63 4.67
N TRP A 78 -14.38 -3.62 4.33
CA TRP A 78 -13.49 -2.53 4.72
C TRP A 78 -13.72 -1.26 3.88
N LEU A 79 -13.72 -1.34 2.55
CA LEU A 79 -13.92 -0.18 1.67
C LEU A 79 -15.36 0.34 1.70
N GLY A 80 -16.32 -0.55 1.99
CA GLY A 80 -17.74 -0.22 1.96
C GLY A 80 -18.35 -0.31 0.57
N ALA A 81 -19.71 -0.24 0.54
CA ALA A 81 -20.47 -0.37 -0.68
C ALA A 81 -20.43 0.89 -1.57
N ASP A 82 -20.10 2.03 -0.97
CA ASP A 82 -20.14 3.34 -1.64
C ASP A 82 -18.77 3.88 -2.05
N PHE A 83 -17.71 3.10 -1.86
CA PHE A 83 -16.39 3.51 -2.30
C PHE A 83 -16.35 3.70 -3.82
N GLU A 84 -15.90 4.86 -4.24
CA GLU A 84 -15.57 5.22 -5.61
C GLU A 84 -14.15 5.76 -5.67
N GLY A 85 -13.38 5.35 -6.70
CA GLY A 85 -12.01 5.80 -6.82
C GLY A 85 -11.04 4.73 -7.32
N ILE A 86 -9.80 4.79 -6.86
CA ILE A 86 -8.73 3.94 -7.35
C ILE A 86 -8.19 3.04 -6.23
N LEU A 87 -8.19 1.74 -6.49
CA LEU A 87 -7.58 0.74 -5.64
C LEU A 87 -6.27 0.25 -6.27
N GLN A 88 -5.13 0.61 -5.68
CA GLN A 88 -3.83 0.15 -6.15
C GLN A 88 -3.39 -1.08 -5.35
N SER A 89 -3.02 -2.15 -6.06
CA SER A 89 -2.64 -3.43 -5.44
C SER A 89 -1.73 -4.25 -6.34
N ASP A 90 -1.31 -5.39 -5.85
CA ASP A 90 -0.72 -6.44 -6.65
C ASP A 90 -1.76 -7.15 -7.56
N GLY A 91 -1.38 -8.25 -8.18
CA GLY A 91 -2.26 -9.04 -9.05
C GLY A 91 -3.07 -10.11 -8.34
N TYR A 92 -3.32 -10.00 -7.04
CA TYR A 92 -4.19 -10.94 -6.34
C TYR A 92 -5.65 -10.78 -6.79
N GLU A 93 -6.31 -11.89 -7.09
CA GLU A 93 -7.64 -11.93 -7.72
C GLU A 93 -8.73 -11.21 -6.91
N ALA A 94 -8.61 -11.20 -5.58
CA ALA A 94 -9.59 -10.54 -4.70
C ALA A 94 -9.80 -9.06 -5.04
N TYR A 95 -8.74 -8.35 -5.42
CA TYR A 95 -8.80 -6.94 -5.77
C TYR A 95 -9.57 -6.69 -7.08
N GLU A 96 -9.30 -7.50 -8.12
CA GLU A 96 -10.04 -7.39 -9.39
C GLU A 96 -11.50 -7.76 -9.20
N ARG A 97 -11.77 -8.84 -8.47
CA ARG A 97 -13.14 -9.28 -8.18
C ARG A 97 -13.94 -8.22 -7.42
N TYR A 98 -13.33 -7.53 -6.47
CA TYR A 98 -13.95 -6.40 -5.78
C TYR A 98 -14.30 -5.28 -6.78
N CYS A 99 -13.33 -4.83 -7.59
CA CYS A 99 -13.55 -3.77 -8.56
C CYS A 99 -14.65 -4.13 -9.58
N GLU A 100 -14.69 -5.39 -10.05
CA GLU A 100 -15.75 -5.87 -10.95
C GLU A 100 -17.14 -5.83 -10.30
N LEU A 101 -17.24 -6.28 -9.05
CA LEU A 101 -18.49 -6.25 -8.30
C LEU A 101 -19.00 -4.82 -8.11
N GLN A 102 -18.14 -3.87 -7.79
CA GLN A 102 -18.50 -2.47 -7.64
C GLN A 102 -18.94 -1.83 -8.97
N ARG A 103 -18.22 -2.12 -10.05
CA ARG A 103 -18.61 -1.65 -11.41
C ARG A 103 -19.99 -2.18 -11.83
N ARG A 104 -20.32 -3.44 -11.50
CA ARG A 104 -21.66 -4.01 -11.75
C ARG A 104 -22.75 -3.31 -10.93
N ARG A 105 -22.41 -2.68 -9.81
CA ARG A 105 -23.31 -1.84 -8.99
C ARG A 105 -23.37 -0.38 -9.45
N GLY A 106 -22.70 -0.05 -10.57
CA GLY A 106 -22.66 1.30 -11.13
C GLY A 106 -21.66 2.24 -10.46
N LYS A 107 -20.73 1.72 -9.64
CA LYS A 107 -19.71 2.51 -8.97
C LYS A 107 -18.46 2.66 -9.83
N ASP A 108 -17.87 3.85 -9.87
CA ASP A 108 -16.58 4.10 -10.56
C ASP A 108 -15.41 3.65 -9.70
N VAL A 109 -15.14 2.36 -9.72
CA VAL A 109 -13.96 1.80 -9.05
C VAL A 109 -12.97 1.26 -10.08
N ARG A 110 -11.78 1.82 -10.08
CA ARG A 110 -10.69 1.45 -10.99
C ARG A 110 -9.55 0.81 -10.22
N ARG A 111 -8.95 -0.21 -10.80
CA ARG A 111 -7.75 -0.84 -10.24
C ARG A 111 -6.50 -0.22 -10.86
N ALA A 112 -5.47 0.04 -10.05
CA ALA A 112 -4.12 0.36 -10.50
C ALA A 112 -3.17 -0.77 -10.11
N ALA A 113 -2.32 -1.21 -11.05
CA ALA A 113 -1.38 -2.30 -10.83
C ALA A 113 -0.06 -1.81 -10.22
N CYS A 114 0.67 -2.73 -9.59
CA CYS A 114 2.02 -2.52 -9.09
C CYS A 114 3.06 -2.94 -10.14
N LEU A 115 3.79 -1.99 -10.73
CA LEU A 115 4.84 -2.30 -11.72
C LEU A 115 6.01 -3.09 -11.11
N ALA A 116 6.28 -2.96 -9.82
CA ALA A 116 7.33 -3.72 -9.15
C ALA A 116 7.07 -5.23 -9.23
N HIS A 117 5.83 -5.67 -9.11
CA HIS A 117 5.45 -7.08 -9.25
C HIS A 117 5.66 -7.59 -10.69
N ILE A 118 5.29 -6.81 -11.70
CA ILE A 118 5.54 -7.12 -13.11
C ILE A 118 7.06 -7.23 -13.33
N ARG A 119 7.83 -6.25 -12.87
CA ARG A 119 9.30 -6.24 -12.97
C ARG A 119 9.91 -7.49 -12.36
N ARG A 120 9.54 -7.85 -11.13
CA ARG A 120 10.04 -9.06 -10.43
C ARG A 120 9.77 -10.36 -11.23
N LYS A 121 8.64 -10.45 -11.95
CA LYS A 121 8.37 -11.62 -12.81
C LYS A 121 9.35 -11.69 -13.98
N PHE A 122 9.66 -10.56 -14.63
CA PHE A 122 10.66 -10.54 -15.70
C PHE A 122 12.09 -10.78 -15.17
N GLU A 123 12.45 -10.27 -14.00
CA GLU A 123 13.76 -10.56 -13.39
C GLU A 123 13.99 -12.06 -13.18
N LYS A 124 12.97 -12.81 -12.78
CA LYS A 124 13.02 -14.28 -12.68
C LYS A 124 13.24 -14.96 -14.03
N ALA A 125 12.75 -14.37 -15.11
CA ALA A 125 12.89 -14.89 -16.47
C ALA A 125 14.24 -14.53 -17.14
N LEU A 126 15.14 -13.79 -16.45
CA LEU A 126 16.38 -13.26 -17.04
C LEU A 126 17.29 -14.35 -17.61
N LYS A 127 17.33 -15.55 -16.97
CA LYS A 127 18.16 -16.66 -17.43
C LYS A 127 17.63 -17.33 -18.69
N GLU A 128 16.33 -17.25 -18.97
CA GLU A 128 15.68 -17.93 -20.09
C GLU A 128 15.94 -17.20 -21.43
N ARG A 129 15.78 -15.88 -21.47
CA ARG A 129 15.99 -15.01 -22.64
C ARG A 129 16.70 -13.72 -22.24
N PRO A 130 18.02 -13.76 -21.96
CA PRO A 130 18.73 -12.64 -21.33
C PRO A 130 18.66 -11.32 -22.08
N ALA A 131 18.84 -11.33 -23.40
CA ALA A 131 18.83 -10.11 -24.21
C ALA A 131 17.45 -9.44 -24.24
N LEU A 132 16.39 -10.23 -24.45
CA LEU A 132 15.01 -9.77 -24.48
C LEU A 132 14.58 -9.22 -23.12
N VAL A 133 14.85 -9.97 -22.04
CA VAL A 133 14.44 -9.57 -20.70
C VAL A 133 15.20 -8.30 -20.26
N ARG A 134 16.51 -8.19 -20.55
CA ARG A 134 17.26 -6.95 -20.28
C ARG A 134 16.66 -5.75 -21.03
N TRP A 135 16.22 -5.93 -22.28
CA TRP A 135 15.54 -4.86 -23.01
C TRP A 135 14.23 -4.44 -22.31
N ILE A 136 13.39 -5.40 -21.89
CA ILE A 136 12.15 -5.12 -21.15
C ILE A 136 12.46 -4.36 -19.86
N LEU A 137 13.42 -4.85 -19.06
CA LEU A 137 13.82 -4.24 -17.80
C LEU A 137 14.42 -2.83 -17.99
N LYS A 138 15.13 -2.58 -19.10
CA LYS A 138 15.63 -1.25 -19.45
C LYS A 138 14.50 -0.26 -19.70
N ILE A 139 13.42 -0.67 -20.37
CA ILE A 139 12.25 0.18 -20.60
C ILE A 139 11.51 0.44 -19.28
N ILE A 140 11.31 -0.59 -18.45
CA ILE A 140 10.74 -0.43 -17.11
C ILE A 140 11.61 0.54 -16.29
N GLY A 141 12.93 0.41 -16.34
CA GLY A 141 13.86 1.35 -15.68
C GLY A 141 13.71 2.80 -16.13
N ARG A 142 13.33 3.04 -17.40
CA ARG A 142 13.02 4.40 -17.87
C ARG A 142 11.75 4.96 -17.23
N LEU A 143 10.72 4.14 -17.06
CA LEU A 143 9.50 4.54 -16.32
C LEU A 143 9.82 4.97 -14.90
N TYR A 144 10.62 4.17 -14.18
CA TYR A 144 11.08 4.52 -12.83
C TYR A 144 11.91 5.80 -12.76
N ARG A 145 12.76 6.07 -13.77
CA ARG A 145 13.52 7.34 -13.81
C ARG A 145 12.60 8.55 -13.98
N THR A 146 11.54 8.44 -14.80
CA THR A 146 10.53 9.49 -14.91
C THR A 146 9.87 9.76 -13.56
N GLU A 147 9.49 8.72 -12.83
CA GLU A 147 8.87 8.88 -11.50
C GLU A 147 9.86 9.44 -10.45
N ALA A 148 11.14 9.03 -10.49
CA ALA A 148 12.18 9.57 -9.62
C ALA A 148 12.34 11.10 -9.82
N MET A 149 12.43 11.54 -11.08
CA MET A 149 12.48 12.97 -11.44
C MET A 149 11.24 13.72 -10.91
N LEU A 150 10.04 13.18 -11.11
CA LEU A 150 8.81 13.79 -10.64
C LEU A 150 8.75 13.93 -9.12
N ARG A 151 9.25 12.93 -8.38
CA ARG A 151 9.35 12.98 -6.91
C ARG A 151 10.40 13.98 -6.43
N GLU A 152 11.58 14.01 -7.05
CA GLU A 152 12.66 14.96 -6.74
C GLU A 152 12.18 16.41 -6.85
N HIS A 153 11.43 16.72 -7.92
CA HIS A 153 10.86 18.04 -8.15
C HIS A 153 9.54 18.28 -7.40
N ARG A 154 9.08 17.34 -6.58
CA ARG A 154 7.81 17.42 -5.85
C ARG A 154 6.64 17.82 -6.76
N ALA A 155 6.63 17.28 -7.97
CA ALA A 155 5.66 17.62 -9.00
C ALA A 155 4.22 17.35 -8.51
N PRO A 156 3.29 18.32 -8.62
CA PRO A 156 1.90 18.11 -8.24
C PRO A 156 1.21 17.11 -9.19
N PRO A 157 0.07 16.52 -8.78
CA PRO A 157 -0.59 15.44 -9.52
C PRO A 157 -0.87 15.78 -11.00
N GLU A 158 -1.29 17.00 -11.31
CA GLU A 158 -1.62 17.44 -12.66
C GLU A 158 -0.37 17.46 -13.56
N VAL A 159 0.78 17.88 -13.00
CA VAL A 159 2.07 17.86 -13.71
C VAL A 159 2.53 16.43 -13.90
N ARG A 160 2.41 15.58 -12.86
CA ARG A 160 2.74 14.15 -12.96
C ARG A 160 1.93 13.48 -14.06
N ALA A 161 0.63 13.68 -14.10
CA ALA A 161 -0.24 13.13 -15.14
C ALA A 161 0.21 13.58 -16.55
N ARG A 162 0.45 14.88 -16.75
CA ARG A 162 0.90 15.43 -18.04
C ARG A 162 2.24 14.87 -18.50
N VAL A 163 3.23 14.80 -17.61
CA VAL A 163 4.55 14.23 -17.91
C VAL A 163 4.44 12.75 -18.26
N ARG A 164 3.63 11.99 -17.52
CA ARG A 164 3.37 10.57 -17.82
C ARG A 164 2.74 10.36 -19.19
N GLN A 165 1.82 11.22 -19.62
CA GLN A 165 1.24 11.17 -20.97
C GLN A 165 2.33 11.31 -22.04
N ASN A 166 3.30 12.19 -21.84
CA ASN A 166 4.33 12.48 -22.82
C ASN A 166 5.51 11.50 -22.79
N LEU A 167 5.99 11.10 -21.60
CA LEU A 167 7.21 10.30 -21.45
C LEU A 167 6.92 8.82 -21.16
N SER A 168 5.92 8.51 -20.33
CA SER A 168 5.65 7.15 -19.88
C SER A 168 4.69 6.39 -20.80
N ARG A 169 3.63 7.03 -21.30
CA ARG A 169 2.65 6.41 -22.20
C ARG A 169 3.27 5.76 -23.45
N PRO A 170 4.22 6.39 -24.19
CA PRO A 170 4.87 5.75 -25.32
C PRO A 170 5.62 4.47 -24.93
N LEU A 171 6.28 4.45 -23.75
CA LEU A 171 7.01 3.30 -23.24
C LEU A 171 6.07 2.15 -22.86
N ILE A 172 4.96 2.46 -22.19
CA ILE A 172 3.93 1.47 -21.85
C ILE A 172 3.31 0.90 -23.13
N ARG A 173 2.96 1.74 -24.10
CA ARG A 173 2.46 1.27 -25.41
C ARG A 173 3.46 0.35 -26.11
N LEU A 174 4.75 0.68 -26.09
CA LEU A 174 5.82 -0.15 -26.66
C LEU A 174 5.87 -1.51 -25.97
N LEU A 175 5.89 -1.54 -24.63
CA LEU A 175 5.86 -2.79 -23.85
C LEU A 175 4.61 -3.62 -24.16
N GLY A 176 3.43 -2.99 -24.21
CA GLY A 176 2.18 -3.70 -24.49
C GLY A 176 2.14 -4.34 -25.87
N LYS A 177 2.65 -3.63 -26.90
CA LYS A 177 2.81 -4.20 -28.25
C LYS A 177 3.77 -5.40 -28.22
N ALA A 178 4.94 -5.23 -27.57
CA ALA A 178 5.94 -6.28 -27.46
C ALA A 178 5.38 -7.51 -26.70
N PHE A 179 4.70 -7.33 -25.58
CA PHE A 179 4.14 -8.43 -24.81
C PHE A 179 3.07 -9.21 -25.56
N ARG A 180 2.16 -8.52 -26.28
CA ARG A 180 1.16 -9.18 -27.12
C ARG A 180 1.81 -9.95 -28.28
N HIS A 181 2.82 -9.37 -28.94
CA HIS A 181 3.57 -10.05 -29.99
C HIS A 181 4.30 -11.29 -29.46
N LEU A 182 5.04 -11.15 -28.36
CA LEU A 182 5.75 -12.26 -27.73
C LEU A 182 4.82 -13.38 -27.28
N ARG A 183 3.63 -13.04 -26.78
CA ARG A 183 2.62 -14.01 -26.36
C ARG A 183 2.03 -14.81 -27.53
N ALA A 184 1.96 -14.20 -28.72
CA ALA A 184 1.51 -14.85 -29.95
C ALA A 184 2.60 -15.68 -30.65
N THR A 185 3.86 -15.57 -30.22
CA THR A 185 5.00 -16.34 -30.75
C THR A 185 5.25 -17.63 -29.97
N ALA A 186 6.28 -18.38 -30.31
CA ALA A 186 6.63 -19.69 -29.73
C ALA A 186 7.17 -19.64 -28.27
N ILE A 187 6.65 -18.76 -27.42
CA ILE A 187 6.98 -18.76 -25.98
C ILE A 187 6.01 -19.69 -25.26
N LEU A 188 6.55 -20.70 -24.63
CA LEU A 188 5.76 -21.67 -23.88
C LEU A 188 5.04 -20.99 -22.70
N PRO A 189 3.70 -21.12 -22.59
CA PRO A 189 2.91 -20.45 -21.54
C PRO A 189 3.35 -20.74 -20.10
N LYS A 190 3.89 -21.94 -19.88
CA LYS A 190 4.37 -22.42 -18.57
C LYS A 190 5.85 -22.08 -18.29
N SER A 191 6.60 -21.57 -19.28
CA SER A 191 7.97 -21.09 -19.06
C SER A 191 7.99 -19.88 -18.13
N THR A 192 9.13 -19.55 -17.54
CA THR A 192 9.25 -18.39 -16.64
C THR A 192 8.91 -17.09 -17.36
N LEU A 193 9.36 -16.95 -18.62
CA LEU A 193 9.02 -15.80 -19.46
C LEU A 193 7.54 -15.78 -19.85
N GLY A 194 6.97 -16.93 -20.20
CA GLY A 194 5.54 -17.06 -20.52
C GLY A 194 4.65 -16.69 -19.34
N GLN A 195 5.01 -17.11 -18.13
CA GLN A 195 4.31 -16.72 -16.91
C GLN A 195 4.43 -15.20 -16.64
N ALA A 196 5.61 -14.61 -16.87
CA ALA A 196 5.81 -13.17 -16.72
C ALA A 196 4.95 -12.37 -17.72
N LEU A 197 4.89 -12.80 -18.97
CA LEU A 197 4.04 -12.19 -20.02
C LEU A 197 2.55 -12.32 -19.68
N ASN A 198 2.09 -13.50 -19.27
CA ASN A 198 0.70 -13.72 -18.88
C ASN A 198 0.30 -12.84 -17.72
N TYR A 199 1.16 -12.75 -16.68
CA TYR A 199 0.93 -11.87 -15.54
C TYR A 199 0.85 -10.41 -15.96
N ALA A 200 1.83 -9.93 -16.75
CA ALA A 200 1.86 -8.54 -17.21
C ALA A 200 0.64 -8.17 -18.07
N LEU A 201 0.23 -9.06 -18.98
CA LEU A 201 -0.94 -8.84 -19.84
C LEU A 201 -2.26 -8.90 -19.03
N GLY A 202 -2.36 -9.77 -18.03
CA GLY A 202 -3.50 -9.82 -17.13
C GLY A 202 -3.64 -8.56 -16.24
N GLN A 203 -2.54 -7.83 -16.03
CA GLN A 203 -2.54 -6.57 -15.27
C GLN A 203 -2.60 -5.33 -16.18
N TRP A 204 -2.79 -5.48 -17.50
CA TRP A 204 -2.48 -4.41 -18.45
C TRP A 204 -3.39 -3.18 -18.30
N SER A 205 -4.70 -3.37 -18.21
CA SER A 205 -5.63 -2.25 -18.00
C SER A 205 -5.34 -1.49 -16.70
N ALA A 206 -5.06 -2.23 -15.63
CA ALA A 206 -4.69 -1.64 -14.34
C ALA A 206 -3.31 -0.94 -14.38
N MET A 207 -2.41 -1.36 -15.27
CA MET A 207 -1.14 -0.65 -15.54
C MET A 207 -1.35 0.69 -16.22
N GLU A 208 -2.35 0.80 -17.09
CA GLU A 208 -2.63 2.06 -17.79
C GLU A 208 -3.28 3.09 -16.87
N THR A 209 -3.99 2.67 -15.81
CA THR A 209 -4.64 3.56 -14.83
C THR A 209 -3.67 4.56 -14.21
N TYR A 210 -2.41 4.17 -13.93
CA TYR A 210 -1.42 5.07 -13.35
C TYR A 210 -1.04 6.24 -14.26
N LEU A 211 -1.27 6.13 -15.58
CA LEU A 211 -1.03 7.21 -16.54
C LEU A 211 -2.09 8.31 -16.46
N GLU A 212 -3.27 7.98 -15.94
CA GLU A 212 -4.44 8.87 -15.99
C GLU A 212 -4.53 9.76 -14.76
N ASP A 213 -4.06 9.27 -13.61
CA ASP A 213 -4.14 10.00 -12.35
C ASP A 213 -2.75 10.19 -11.73
N GLY A 214 -2.32 11.44 -11.60
CA GLY A 214 -1.00 11.78 -11.03
C GLY A 214 -0.86 11.51 -9.53
N ARG A 215 -1.95 11.22 -8.81
CA ARG A 215 -1.93 10.85 -7.38
C ARG A 215 -1.42 9.42 -7.17
N ILE A 216 -1.58 8.55 -8.18
CA ILE A 216 -1.18 7.14 -8.10
C ILE A 216 0.34 7.03 -8.21
N GLU A 217 0.96 6.15 -7.44
CA GLU A 217 2.36 5.77 -7.63
C GLU A 217 2.51 4.68 -8.71
N ILE A 218 3.71 4.53 -9.25
CA ILE A 218 3.99 3.50 -10.27
C ILE A 218 3.99 2.09 -9.68
N ASP A 219 4.19 1.98 -8.38
CA ASP A 219 4.19 0.72 -7.65
C ASP A 219 3.60 0.86 -6.24
N ASN A 220 3.50 -0.25 -5.53
CA ASN A 220 2.96 -0.35 -4.18
C ASN A 220 4.07 -0.57 -3.12
N ASN A 221 5.32 -0.22 -3.44
CA ASN A 221 6.46 -0.49 -2.56
C ASN A 221 6.35 0.19 -1.20
N ASP A 222 5.71 1.36 -1.11
CA ASP A 222 5.50 2.03 0.17
C ASP A 222 4.64 1.17 1.11
N THR A 223 3.53 0.61 0.60
CA THR A 223 2.64 -0.28 1.37
C THR A 223 3.37 -1.59 1.75
N GLU A 224 4.19 -2.14 0.84
CA GLU A 224 5.04 -3.30 1.15
C GLU A 224 6.04 -2.96 2.28
N ASN A 225 6.59 -1.74 2.30
CA ASN A 225 7.48 -1.28 3.38
C ASN A 225 6.75 -1.07 4.70
N ASP A 226 5.49 -0.62 4.67
CA ASP A 226 4.64 -0.50 5.87
C ASP A 226 4.36 -1.88 6.50
N ILE A 227 4.18 -2.91 5.68
CA ILE A 227 4.00 -4.29 6.12
C ILE A 227 5.29 -4.88 6.74
N ARG A 228 6.46 -4.46 6.27
CA ARG A 228 7.75 -5.08 6.63
C ARG A 228 7.99 -5.22 8.14
N PRO A 229 7.68 -4.22 9.01
CA PRO A 229 7.85 -4.38 10.45
C PRO A 229 7.08 -5.57 11.01
N SER A 230 5.81 -5.75 10.64
CA SER A 230 4.99 -6.88 11.07
C SER A 230 5.50 -8.21 10.50
N ALA A 231 5.94 -8.21 9.24
CA ALA A 231 6.46 -9.39 8.56
C ALA A 231 7.83 -9.85 9.09
N VAL A 232 8.69 -8.94 9.54
CA VAL A 232 9.98 -9.26 10.16
C VAL A 232 9.78 -9.70 11.62
N SER A 233 8.96 -8.97 12.36
CA SER A 233 8.69 -9.25 13.78
C SER A 233 8.08 -10.63 14.01
N LYS A 234 7.31 -11.17 13.06
CA LYS A 234 6.76 -12.53 13.17
C LYS A 234 7.82 -13.64 13.26
N LYS A 235 9.08 -13.35 12.90
CA LYS A 235 10.19 -14.28 13.13
C LYS A 235 10.61 -14.35 14.60
N ASN A 236 10.30 -13.31 15.38
CA ASN A 236 10.66 -13.21 16.79
C ASN A 236 9.54 -13.77 17.70
N TRP A 237 8.27 -13.42 17.39
CA TRP A 237 7.14 -13.82 18.24
C TRP A 237 6.22 -14.89 17.61
N LEU A 238 6.52 -15.40 16.42
CA LEU A 238 5.98 -16.54 15.69
C LEU A 238 4.47 -16.51 15.39
N PHE A 239 3.63 -16.10 16.34
CA PHE A 239 2.16 -16.07 16.21
C PHE A 239 1.52 -15.06 17.16
N ILE A 240 0.30 -14.64 16.81
CA ILE A 240 -0.59 -13.88 17.66
C ILE A 240 -1.26 -14.84 18.65
N GLY A 241 -1.26 -14.52 19.92
CA GLY A 241 -1.72 -15.43 21.00
C GLY A 241 -3.22 -15.76 20.98
N HIS A 242 -4.05 -14.91 20.35
CA HIS A 242 -5.50 -15.11 20.26
C HIS A 242 -6.06 -14.27 19.08
N PRO A 243 -7.17 -14.66 18.41
CA PRO A 243 -7.76 -13.86 17.33
C PRO A 243 -7.98 -12.39 17.71
N GLU A 244 -8.54 -12.11 18.89
CA GLU A 244 -8.79 -10.74 19.38
C GLU A 244 -7.49 -9.92 19.57
N ALA A 245 -6.38 -10.56 19.91
CA ALA A 245 -5.09 -9.91 20.02
C ALA A 245 -4.58 -9.40 18.66
N GLY A 246 -5.08 -9.98 17.56
CA GLY A 246 -4.82 -9.50 16.21
C GLY A 246 -5.40 -8.12 15.97
N ARG A 247 -6.64 -7.85 16.41
CA ARG A 247 -7.29 -6.55 16.30
C ARG A 247 -6.53 -5.48 17.08
N ARG A 248 -6.09 -5.76 18.30
CA ARG A 248 -5.26 -4.83 19.08
C ARG A 248 -3.96 -4.51 18.40
N SER A 249 -3.28 -5.55 17.89
CA SER A 249 -2.03 -5.38 17.14
C SER A 249 -2.24 -4.52 15.90
N ALA A 250 -3.33 -4.70 15.17
CA ALA A 250 -3.69 -3.91 14.00
C ALA A 250 -3.85 -2.42 14.34
N ILE A 251 -4.57 -2.08 15.43
CA ILE A 251 -4.74 -0.70 15.89
C ILE A 251 -3.40 -0.06 16.22
N LEU A 252 -2.54 -0.75 16.97
CA LEU A 252 -1.22 -0.24 17.34
C LEU A 252 -0.31 -0.09 16.12
N TYR A 253 -0.25 -1.09 15.22
CA TYR A 253 0.51 -0.97 13.97
C TYR A 253 0.03 0.20 13.13
N THR A 254 -1.29 0.44 13.04
CA THR A 254 -1.86 1.58 12.33
C THR A 254 -1.24 2.89 12.81
N LEU A 255 -1.29 3.16 14.09
CA LEU A 255 -0.83 4.43 14.66
C LEU A 255 0.70 4.56 14.64
N LEU A 256 1.42 3.49 15.02
CA LEU A 256 2.88 3.51 15.10
C LEU A 256 3.54 3.62 13.71
N ILE A 257 3.02 2.91 12.71
CA ILE A 257 3.57 2.95 11.36
C ILE A 257 3.21 4.28 10.68
N SER A 258 1.97 4.78 10.86
CA SER A 258 1.60 6.12 10.37
C SER A 258 2.49 7.19 11.00
N ALA A 259 2.73 7.16 12.31
CA ALA A 259 3.67 8.08 12.96
C ALA A 259 5.07 8.05 12.32
N ARG A 260 5.63 6.85 12.09
CA ARG A 260 6.92 6.67 11.40
C ARG A 260 6.92 7.23 9.99
N ASN A 261 5.84 7.02 9.23
CA ASN A 261 5.70 7.52 7.86
C ASN A 261 5.75 9.05 7.81
N HIS A 262 5.28 9.70 8.87
CA HIS A 262 5.36 11.15 9.04
C HIS A 262 6.66 11.63 9.68
N GLY A 263 7.61 10.75 9.98
CA GLY A 263 8.91 11.10 10.54
C GLY A 263 8.86 11.57 11.98
N ILE A 264 7.83 11.15 12.74
CA ILE A 264 7.69 11.44 14.17
C ILE A 264 8.04 10.21 15.01
N ASP A 265 8.52 10.44 16.23
CA ASP A 265 8.77 9.36 17.17
C ASP A 265 7.43 8.71 17.59
N PRO A 266 7.22 7.41 17.29
CA PRO A 266 5.98 6.73 17.59
C PRO A 266 5.68 6.67 19.10
N GLN A 267 6.68 6.61 19.94
CA GLN A 267 6.50 6.56 21.40
C GLN A 267 6.00 7.91 21.93
N ALA A 268 6.63 9.00 21.51
CA ALA A 268 6.21 10.36 21.87
C ALA A 268 4.79 10.66 21.38
N TYR A 269 4.48 10.26 20.14
CA TYR A 269 3.14 10.38 19.55
C TYR A 269 2.11 9.61 20.38
N LEU A 270 2.32 8.32 20.61
CA LEU A 270 1.36 7.48 21.29
C LEU A 270 1.12 7.94 22.73
N LYS A 271 2.16 8.39 23.44
CA LYS A 271 2.04 8.97 24.77
C LYS A 271 1.11 10.20 24.77
N ASP A 272 1.36 11.17 23.91
CA ASP A 272 0.55 12.39 23.81
C ASP A 272 -0.92 12.07 23.46
N VAL A 273 -1.13 11.12 22.54
CA VAL A 273 -2.46 10.66 22.14
C VAL A 273 -3.20 10.03 23.32
N ILE A 274 -2.58 9.09 24.05
CA ILE A 274 -3.22 8.41 25.21
C ILE A 274 -3.58 9.41 26.31
N GLU A 275 -2.72 10.41 26.55
CA GLU A 275 -2.97 11.42 27.57
C GLU A 275 -4.12 12.38 27.18
N ARG A 276 -4.23 12.76 25.92
CA ARG A 276 -5.18 13.75 25.43
C ARG A 276 -6.54 13.19 25.01
N LEU A 277 -6.54 12.02 24.41
CA LEU A 277 -7.73 11.42 23.77
C LEU A 277 -8.96 11.36 24.71
N PRO A 278 -8.85 10.99 26.01
CA PRO A 278 -10.00 10.92 26.90
C PRO A 278 -10.73 12.25 27.12
N SER A 279 -10.05 13.37 26.90
CA SER A 279 -10.61 14.71 27.08
C SER A 279 -10.97 15.41 25.76
N MET A 280 -10.74 14.75 24.61
CA MET A 280 -10.99 15.35 23.29
C MET A 280 -12.47 15.28 22.92
N ARG A 281 -12.97 16.36 22.33
CA ARG A 281 -14.29 16.36 21.70
C ARG A 281 -14.23 15.62 20.35
N PRO A 282 -15.30 14.96 19.92
CA PRO A 282 -15.33 14.27 18.62
C PRO A 282 -14.91 15.16 17.43
N ALA A 283 -15.28 16.44 17.44
CA ALA A 283 -14.92 17.39 16.39
C ALA A 283 -13.42 17.74 16.32
N ASP A 284 -12.67 17.50 17.40
CA ASP A 284 -11.26 17.86 17.52
C ASP A 284 -10.32 16.66 17.31
N LEU A 285 -10.86 15.46 17.08
CA LEU A 285 -10.08 14.21 16.94
C LEU A 285 -9.06 14.26 15.79
N ASP A 286 -9.34 14.99 14.74
CA ASP A 286 -8.43 15.13 13.59
C ASP A 286 -7.06 15.71 14.00
N ALA A 287 -6.99 16.50 15.07
CA ALA A 287 -5.73 17.02 15.58
C ALA A 287 -4.80 15.94 16.18
N LEU A 288 -5.35 14.78 16.52
CA LEU A 288 -4.60 13.63 17.04
C LEU A 288 -4.19 12.64 15.95
N LEU A 289 -4.65 12.79 14.71
CA LEU A 289 -4.25 11.92 13.62
C LEU A 289 -2.74 12.08 13.32
N PRO A 290 -2.02 11.02 12.95
CA PRO A 290 -0.56 11.07 12.77
C PRO A 290 -0.12 12.17 11.82
N SER A 291 -0.81 12.36 10.70
CA SER A 291 -0.53 13.40 9.72
C SER A 291 -0.68 14.81 10.28
N ALA A 292 -1.78 15.10 11.00
CA ALA A 292 -2.05 16.39 11.61
C ALA A 292 -1.12 16.67 12.80
N TRP A 293 -0.89 15.66 13.65
CA TRP A 293 0.04 15.77 14.78
C TRP A 293 1.46 16.11 14.29
N ALA A 294 1.93 15.41 13.23
CA ALA A 294 3.24 15.70 12.63
C ALA A 294 3.35 17.13 12.10
N ALA A 295 2.30 17.64 11.47
CA ALA A 295 2.27 19.03 11.00
C ALA A 295 2.37 20.02 12.16
N ALA A 296 1.58 19.80 13.22
CA ALA A 296 1.59 20.66 14.42
C ALA A 296 2.94 20.58 15.17
N HIS A 297 3.54 19.39 15.26
CA HIS A 297 4.84 19.19 15.91
C HIS A 297 5.96 19.89 15.16
N ARG A 298 5.99 19.78 13.82
CA ARG A 298 6.97 20.49 12.97
C ARG A 298 6.82 22.01 13.06
N ALA A 299 5.62 22.52 13.21
CA ALA A 299 5.39 23.95 13.39
C ALA A 299 5.96 24.47 14.72
N LYS A 300 5.91 23.65 15.78
CA LYS A 300 6.49 23.98 17.10
C LYS A 300 8.01 23.79 17.17
N HIS A 301 8.53 22.85 16.39
CA HIS A 301 9.96 22.46 16.35
C HIS A 301 10.46 22.51 14.90
N PRO A 302 10.63 23.71 14.32
CA PRO A 302 11.13 23.81 12.95
C PRO A 302 12.52 23.19 12.88
N LEU A 303 12.71 22.23 11.95
CA LEU A 303 14.01 21.64 11.69
C LEU A 303 15.00 22.76 11.41
N ALA A 304 16.17 22.76 12.08
CA ALA A 304 17.27 23.62 11.73
C ALA A 304 17.55 23.47 10.23
N LYS A 305 17.61 24.59 9.50
CA LYS A 305 17.94 24.56 8.07
C LYS A 305 19.26 23.80 7.92
N PRO A 306 19.36 22.82 6.99
CA PRO A 306 20.62 22.18 6.74
C PRO A 306 21.64 23.26 6.40
N ASP A 307 22.76 23.25 7.12
CA ASP A 307 23.86 24.18 6.93
C ASP A 307 24.37 24.02 5.48
N ARG A 308 24.13 25.02 4.64
CA ARG A 308 24.54 25.05 3.24
C ARG A 308 26.04 25.28 3.05
N THR A 309 26.81 25.32 4.15
CA THR A 309 28.25 25.62 4.12
C THR A 309 29.15 24.38 4.10
N ALA A 310 28.61 23.16 4.13
CA ALA A 310 29.44 21.94 4.14
C ALA A 310 29.68 21.31 2.74
N THR A 311 29.71 22.11 1.68
CA THR A 311 30.09 21.60 0.34
C THR A 311 31.08 22.56 -0.34
N ALA A 312 32.24 22.74 0.25
CA ALA A 312 33.44 23.30 -0.40
C ALA A 312 34.67 22.88 0.41
N ALA A 313 35.12 21.66 0.21
CA ALA A 313 36.54 21.24 0.42
C ALA A 313 36.74 19.92 -0.37
#